data_ca3669222e3a675d9d31a0682f0058a0
#
_entry.id   ca3669222e3a675d9d31a0682f0058a0
#
_cell.length_a   1.000
_cell.length_b   1.000
_cell.length_c   1.000
_cell.angle_alpha   90.00
_cell.angle_beta   90.00
_cell.angle_gamma   90.00
#
_symmetry.space_group_name_H-M   'P 1'
#
loop_
_entity.id
_entity.type
_entity.pdbx_description
1 polymer ?
#
loop_
_entity_poly.entity_id
_entity_poly.type
_entity_poly.pdbx_seq_one_letter_code
_entity_poly.pdbx_strand_id
1 'polypeptide(L)'
;IKIVKHAGDIKMFLENISTVNDHGTYKNYEGLGYSFASHSISGYSRDKYYGSARSLFVAYLNTLNRLTMSNPANLISRKAAKKNPIHYVAFDRTYREWLSENFKQAFSKELMPHTLNGSNIPLCIGDAVKFDKDFIDEQERMEEYAAILDTYKQVQEQGDGIKSFTGILLYLMLDYYCTFLIDEPESFLHPPQANIMGRIIGKTLRE
;
A
#
# COMPACT_ATOMS: atom_id res chain seq x y z
N ILE A 1 -13.20 0.71 -13.74
CA ILE A 1 -14.06 0.39 -12.59
C ILE A 1 -13.99 1.54 -11.61
N LYS A 2 -15.15 2.02 -11.17
CA LYS A 2 -15.28 3.02 -10.11
C LYS A 2 -15.76 2.30 -8.85
N ILE A 3 -14.96 2.38 -7.80
CA ILE A 3 -15.29 1.83 -6.49
C ILE A 3 -15.45 3.00 -5.53
N VAL A 4 -16.56 3.05 -4.81
CA VAL A 4 -16.81 4.06 -3.78
C VAL A 4 -16.98 3.33 -2.46
N LYS A 5 -16.02 3.49 -1.56
CA LYS A 5 -16.17 3.09 -0.15
C LYS A 5 -16.99 4.14 0.59
N HIS A 6 -17.69 3.72 1.62
CA HIS A 6 -18.49 4.64 2.42
C HIS A 6 -17.57 5.65 3.12
N ALA A 7 -17.65 6.92 2.72
CA ALA A 7 -16.90 7.98 3.39
C ALA A 7 -17.66 8.31 4.68
N GLY A 8 -17.13 7.90 5.82
CA GLY A 8 -17.49 8.48 7.11
C GLY A 8 -17.15 9.98 7.16
N ASP A 9 -17.23 10.57 8.33
CA ASP A 9 -16.87 11.98 8.52
C ASP A 9 -15.45 12.24 8.00
N ILE A 10 -15.31 13.11 7.00
CA ILE A 10 -14.04 13.50 6.38
C ILE A 10 -13.03 13.98 7.43
N LYS A 11 -13.51 14.64 8.48
CA LYS A 11 -12.66 15.13 9.56
C LYS A 11 -12.05 13.96 10.34
N MET A 12 -12.84 12.98 10.71
CA MET A 12 -12.38 11.79 11.43
C MET A 12 -11.42 10.96 10.55
N PHE A 13 -11.69 10.88 9.25
CA PHE A 13 -10.81 10.25 8.28
C PHE A 13 -9.43 10.94 8.21
N LEU A 14 -9.40 12.28 8.11
CA LEU A 14 -8.16 13.06 8.06
C LEU A 14 -7.36 12.95 9.36
N GLU A 15 -8.04 12.89 10.51
CA GLU A 15 -7.42 12.70 11.81
C GLU A 15 -6.73 11.33 11.92
N ASN A 16 -7.28 10.30 11.28
CA ASN A 16 -6.72 8.95 11.31
C ASN A 16 -5.52 8.72 10.38
N ILE A 17 -5.42 9.46 9.26
CA ILE A 17 -4.35 9.26 8.26
C ILE A 17 -3.20 10.25 8.37
N SER A 18 -3.30 11.28 9.21
CA SER A 18 -2.36 12.39 9.23
C SER A 18 -1.73 12.61 10.59
N THR A 19 -0.43 12.92 10.59
CA THR A 19 0.20 13.62 11.70
C THR A 19 -0.17 15.10 11.61
N VAL A 20 -0.87 15.59 12.61
CA VAL A 20 -1.19 17.01 12.72
C VAL A 20 0.00 17.72 13.33
N ASN A 21 0.74 18.49 12.53
CA ASN A 21 1.74 19.42 13.03
C ASN A 21 1.05 20.75 13.35
N ASP A 22 0.95 21.05 14.64
CA ASP A 22 0.36 22.31 15.10
C ASP A 22 1.45 23.40 15.15
N HIS A 23 1.53 24.18 14.09
CA HIS A 23 2.37 25.38 14.04
C HIS A 23 1.47 26.62 14.15
N GLY A 24 1.10 26.99 15.38
CA GLY A 24 0.29 28.17 15.64
C GLY A 24 -1.16 28.06 15.11
N THR A 25 -1.55 28.93 14.17
CA THR A 25 -2.92 29.01 13.62
C THR A 25 -3.25 28.00 12.51
N TYR A 26 -2.26 27.20 12.05
CA TYR A 26 -2.45 26.30 10.91
C TYR A 26 -2.18 24.86 11.29
N LYS A 27 -3.17 23.96 11.03
CA LYS A 27 -3.00 22.53 11.08
C LYS A 27 -2.63 22.02 9.69
N ASN A 28 -1.51 21.30 9.57
CA ASN A 28 -1.13 20.62 8.36
C ASN A 28 -1.45 19.12 8.48
N TYR A 29 -2.08 18.59 7.45
CA TYR A 29 -2.32 17.14 7.32
C TYR A 29 -1.28 16.57 6.36
N GLU A 30 -0.47 15.65 6.85
CA GLU A 30 0.57 14.99 6.07
C GLU A 30 0.26 13.50 5.98
N GLY A 31 0.10 12.99 4.77
CA GLY A 31 -0.09 11.57 4.53
C GLY A 31 0.25 11.20 3.10
N LEU A 32 0.84 10.02 2.88
CA LEU A 32 1.24 9.50 1.55
C LEU A 32 2.03 10.48 0.68
N GLY A 33 2.88 11.30 1.30
CA GLY A 33 3.66 12.30 0.57
C GLY A 33 2.92 13.59 0.23
N TYR A 34 1.68 13.73 0.67
CA TYR A 34 0.90 14.98 0.53
C TYR A 34 0.90 15.76 1.84
N SER A 35 0.98 17.07 1.72
CA SER A 35 0.82 18.01 2.84
C SER A 35 -0.27 19.01 2.48
N PHE A 36 -1.26 19.18 3.35
CA PHE A 36 -2.38 20.10 3.15
C PHE A 36 -2.60 20.95 4.38
N ALA A 37 -2.77 22.23 4.18
CA ALA A 37 -3.21 23.13 5.23
C ALA A 37 -4.70 22.95 5.53
N SER A 38 -5.10 23.11 6.79
CA SER A 38 -6.50 22.92 7.22
C SER A 38 -7.51 23.78 6.48
N HIS A 39 -7.13 24.98 6.04
CA HIS A 39 -8.00 25.88 5.27
C HIS A 39 -8.33 25.34 3.86
N SER A 40 -7.44 24.54 3.27
CA SER A 40 -7.71 23.88 1.97
C SER A 40 -8.82 22.84 2.07
N ILE A 41 -9.09 22.34 3.28
CA ILE A 41 -10.11 21.35 3.57
C ILE A 41 -11.44 22.02 3.96
N SER A 42 -11.38 23.17 4.64
CA SER A 42 -12.58 23.94 4.99
C SER A 42 -13.32 24.51 3.76
N GLY A 43 -12.60 24.80 2.67
CA GLY A 43 -13.19 25.15 1.37
C GLY A 43 -14.05 24.05 0.77
N TYR A 44 -13.71 22.79 1.00
CA TYR A 44 -14.49 21.63 0.55
C TYR A 44 -15.92 21.60 1.11
N SER A 45 -16.07 21.89 2.40
CA SER A 45 -17.39 21.89 3.06
C SER A 45 -18.36 22.91 2.45
N ARG A 46 -17.84 24.00 1.86
CA ARG A 46 -18.61 25.07 1.25
C ARG A 46 -18.95 24.80 -0.22
N ASP A 47 -17.96 24.40 -1.01
CA ASP A 47 -18.06 24.42 -2.48
C ASP A 47 -18.08 23.02 -3.12
N LYS A 48 -18.01 21.94 -2.34
CA LYS A 48 -17.90 20.53 -2.77
C LYS A 48 -16.77 20.26 -3.79
N TYR A 49 -15.75 21.12 -3.78
CA TYR A 49 -14.62 21.05 -4.70
C TYR A 49 -13.35 20.62 -3.95
N TYR A 50 -12.85 19.42 -4.26
CA TYR A 50 -11.70 18.84 -3.58
C TYR A 50 -10.34 19.43 -3.99
N GLY A 51 -10.25 20.16 -5.10
CA GLY A 51 -9.00 20.71 -5.58
C GLY A 51 -7.86 19.71 -5.59
N SER A 52 -6.72 20.12 -5.04
CA SER A 52 -5.53 19.26 -4.87
C SER A 52 -5.72 18.14 -3.84
N ALA A 53 -6.67 18.29 -2.89
CA ALA A 53 -6.95 17.27 -1.88
C ALA A 53 -7.66 16.03 -2.43
N ARG A 54 -8.13 16.04 -3.69
CA ARG A 54 -8.77 14.88 -4.32
C ARG A 54 -7.89 13.63 -4.29
N SER A 55 -6.58 13.79 -4.39
CA SER A 55 -5.61 12.68 -4.36
C SER A 55 -5.54 11.95 -3.02
N LEU A 56 -6.07 12.54 -1.93
CA LEU A 56 -6.25 11.86 -0.65
C LEU A 56 -7.43 10.90 -0.66
N PHE A 57 -8.46 11.19 -1.47
CA PHE A 57 -9.73 10.46 -1.43
C PHE A 57 -9.94 9.56 -2.65
N VAL A 58 -9.21 9.84 -3.74
CA VAL A 58 -9.36 9.14 -5.01
C VAL A 58 -8.05 8.51 -5.41
N ALA A 59 -8.01 7.19 -5.43
CA ALA A 59 -6.92 6.44 -6.05
C ALA A 59 -7.24 6.26 -7.55
N TYR A 60 -6.40 6.84 -8.41
CA TYR A 60 -6.47 6.62 -9.86
C TYR A 60 -5.35 5.68 -10.31
N LEU A 61 -5.74 4.48 -10.71
CA LEU A 61 -4.85 3.38 -11.10
C LEU A 61 -5.01 3.14 -12.60
N ASN A 62 -4.22 3.83 -13.41
CA ASN A 62 -4.16 3.56 -14.84
C ASN A 62 -3.17 2.43 -15.16
N THR A 63 -3.19 1.95 -16.39
CA THR A 63 -2.41 0.81 -16.86
C THR A 63 -0.91 0.98 -16.68
N LEU A 64 -0.39 2.20 -16.83
CA LEU A 64 1.05 2.48 -16.75
C LEU A 64 1.51 2.76 -15.32
N ASN A 65 0.76 3.56 -14.55
CA ASN A 65 1.21 3.93 -13.21
C ASN A 65 1.23 2.72 -12.24
N ARG A 66 0.35 1.73 -12.45
CA ARG A 66 0.35 0.49 -11.66
C ARG A 66 1.68 -0.26 -11.70
N LEU A 67 2.40 -0.19 -12.82
CA LEU A 67 3.69 -0.89 -12.99
C LEU A 67 4.78 -0.33 -12.07
N THR A 68 4.66 0.92 -11.67
CA THR A 68 5.63 1.61 -10.80
C THR A 68 5.20 1.71 -9.35
N MET A 69 3.92 1.45 -9.03
CA MET A 69 3.38 1.54 -7.67
C MET A 69 3.98 0.51 -6.70
N SER A 70 4.50 -0.60 -7.22
CA SER A 70 5.18 -1.65 -6.47
C SER A 70 6.70 -1.49 -6.42
N ASN A 71 7.26 -0.39 -6.96
CA ASN A 71 8.68 -0.10 -6.83
C ASN A 71 9.08 0.09 -5.35
N PRO A 72 10.32 -0.25 -4.99
CA PRO A 72 10.79 -0.13 -3.61
C PRO A 72 10.56 1.26 -3.04
N ALA A 73 10.03 1.32 -1.82
CA ALA A 73 9.90 2.57 -1.08
C ALA A 73 11.20 2.90 -0.35
N ASN A 74 11.49 4.19 -0.18
CA ASN A 74 12.61 4.59 0.67
C ASN A 74 12.38 4.14 2.12
N LEU A 75 13.44 3.68 2.79
CA LEU A 75 13.37 3.35 4.20
C LEU A 75 13.09 4.62 5.02
N ILE A 76 12.14 4.53 5.93
CA ILE A 76 11.81 5.63 6.87
C ILE A 76 11.84 5.10 8.30
N SER A 77 11.95 6.01 9.26
CA SER A 77 11.75 5.64 10.67
C SER A 77 10.34 5.10 10.88
N ARG A 78 10.19 4.07 11.72
CA ARG A 78 8.89 3.47 12.06
C ARG A 78 7.86 4.49 12.57
N LYS A 79 8.33 5.56 13.21
CA LYS A 79 7.49 6.64 13.75
C LYS A 79 7.21 7.77 12.74
N ALA A 80 7.89 7.77 11.59
CA ALA A 80 7.69 8.79 10.57
C ALA A 80 6.34 8.59 9.86
N ALA A 81 5.80 9.69 9.32
CA ALA A 81 4.61 9.66 8.49
C ALA A 81 4.84 8.75 7.27
N LYS A 82 3.90 7.84 7.03
CA LYS A 82 3.96 6.89 5.93
C LYS A 82 3.67 7.61 4.61
N LYS A 83 4.62 7.56 3.67
CA LYS A 83 4.56 8.28 2.38
C LYS A 83 4.32 7.36 1.18
N ASN A 84 4.25 6.05 1.41
CA ASN A 84 4.10 5.04 0.37
C ASN A 84 3.29 3.86 0.94
N PRO A 85 2.43 3.19 0.16
CA PRO A 85 1.71 2.00 0.61
C PRO A 85 2.63 0.90 1.20
N ILE A 86 3.84 0.74 0.67
CA ILE A 86 4.82 -0.24 1.17
C ILE A 86 5.22 0.04 2.63
N HIS A 87 5.18 1.29 3.10
CA HIS A 87 5.46 1.59 4.51
C HIS A 87 4.41 0.98 5.45
N TYR A 88 3.14 0.91 5.03
CA TYR A 88 2.10 0.23 5.81
C TYR A 88 2.37 -1.27 5.88
N VAL A 89 2.71 -1.89 4.75
CA VAL A 89 3.09 -3.32 4.71
C VAL A 89 4.33 -3.61 5.57
N ALA A 90 5.33 -2.72 5.55
CA ALA A 90 6.58 -2.90 6.28
C ALA A 90 6.39 -2.83 7.81
N PHE A 91 5.55 -1.91 8.29
CA PHE A 91 5.47 -1.57 9.70
C PHE A 91 4.17 -2.01 10.40
N ASP A 92 3.20 -2.53 9.66
CA ASP A 92 1.93 -3.01 10.19
C ASP A 92 1.64 -4.44 9.71
N ARG A 93 1.41 -5.33 10.67
CA ARG A 93 1.19 -6.74 10.43
C ARG A 93 -0.12 -7.00 9.67
N THR A 94 -1.18 -6.27 9.97
CA THR A 94 -2.49 -6.46 9.35
C THR A 94 -2.43 -6.22 7.84
N TYR A 95 -1.79 -5.11 7.41
CA TYR A 95 -1.60 -4.82 6.00
C TYR A 95 -0.70 -5.83 5.30
N ARG A 96 0.35 -6.30 5.99
CA ARG A 96 1.26 -7.32 5.46
C ARG A 96 0.55 -8.64 5.21
N GLU A 97 -0.19 -9.14 6.18
CA GLU A 97 -0.95 -10.38 6.08
C GLU A 97 -2.00 -10.28 4.96
N TRP A 98 -2.79 -9.21 4.95
CA TRP A 98 -3.79 -8.98 3.91
C TRP A 98 -3.18 -8.97 2.49
N LEU A 99 -2.07 -8.25 2.30
CA LEU A 99 -1.37 -8.18 1.01
C LEU A 99 -0.87 -9.56 0.57
N SER A 100 -0.18 -10.26 1.48
CA SER A 100 0.41 -11.56 1.19
C SER A 100 -0.65 -12.63 0.90
N GLU A 101 -1.72 -12.68 1.68
CA GLU A 101 -2.84 -13.63 1.47
C GLU A 101 -3.52 -13.43 0.12
N ASN A 102 -3.80 -12.17 -0.27
CA ASN A 102 -4.42 -11.89 -1.55
C ASN A 102 -3.49 -12.15 -2.74
N PHE A 103 -2.20 -11.87 -2.61
CA PHE A 103 -1.20 -12.20 -3.62
C PHE A 103 -1.05 -13.72 -3.79
N LYS A 104 -1.02 -14.46 -2.68
CA LYS A 104 -0.88 -15.92 -2.67
C LYS A 104 -1.99 -16.65 -3.43
N GLN A 105 -3.22 -16.10 -3.44
CA GLN A 105 -4.33 -16.66 -4.21
C GLN A 105 -4.02 -16.72 -5.73
N ALA A 106 -3.29 -15.72 -6.24
CA ALA A 106 -3.02 -15.59 -7.67
C ALA A 106 -1.70 -16.24 -8.10
N PHE A 107 -0.69 -16.27 -7.23
CA PHE A 107 0.67 -16.65 -7.60
C PHE A 107 1.24 -17.81 -6.76
N SER A 108 0.51 -18.31 -5.78
CA SER A 108 0.94 -19.40 -4.86
C SER A 108 2.24 -19.09 -4.11
N LYS A 109 2.60 -17.82 -4.00
CA LYS A 109 3.77 -17.29 -3.29
C LYS A 109 3.33 -16.16 -2.37
N GLU A 110 4.15 -15.84 -1.39
CA GLU A 110 3.92 -14.74 -0.45
C GLU A 110 4.68 -13.48 -0.86
N LEU A 111 4.15 -12.33 -0.44
CA LEU A 111 4.83 -11.04 -0.54
C LEU A 111 5.35 -10.63 0.82
N MET A 112 6.64 -10.32 0.89
CA MET A 112 7.34 -9.96 2.11
C MET A 112 8.12 -8.66 1.93
N PRO A 113 7.90 -7.63 2.79
CA PRO A 113 8.70 -6.41 2.75
C PRO A 113 10.09 -6.68 3.33
N HIS A 114 11.13 -6.35 2.58
CA HIS A 114 12.51 -6.49 3.04
C HIS A 114 13.02 -5.19 3.65
N THR A 115 12.83 -5.02 4.96
CA THR A 115 13.17 -3.78 5.69
C THR A 115 14.67 -3.64 6.01
N LEU A 116 15.46 -4.68 5.81
CA LEU A 116 16.91 -4.69 6.03
C LEU A 116 17.71 -4.59 4.72
N ASN A 117 17.05 -4.23 3.60
CA ASN A 117 17.69 -4.08 2.29
C ASN A 117 18.34 -2.68 2.10
N GLY A 118 19.08 -2.19 3.09
CA GLY A 118 19.77 -0.91 3.01
C GLY A 118 18.83 0.30 3.06
N SER A 119 18.83 1.16 2.03
CA SER A 119 18.06 2.42 2.00
C SER A 119 16.62 2.28 1.49
N ASN A 120 16.26 1.13 0.96
CA ASN A 120 14.97 0.89 0.32
C ASN A 120 14.28 -0.34 0.89
N ILE A 121 12.95 -0.38 0.78
CA ILE A 121 12.10 -1.50 1.17
C ILE A 121 11.48 -2.10 -0.10
N PRO A 122 12.11 -3.10 -0.73
CA PRO A 122 11.47 -3.85 -1.79
C PRO A 122 10.45 -4.85 -1.24
N LEU A 123 9.53 -5.30 -2.10
CA LEU A 123 8.68 -6.45 -1.84
C LEU A 123 9.30 -7.69 -2.49
N CYS A 124 9.61 -8.69 -1.68
CA CYS A 124 10.18 -9.96 -2.10
C CYS A 124 9.09 -11.02 -2.29
N ILE A 125 9.27 -11.88 -3.29
CA ILE A 125 8.33 -12.95 -3.66
C ILE A 125 8.98 -14.28 -3.37
N GLY A 126 8.40 -15.07 -2.48
CA GLY A 126 8.92 -16.38 -2.13
C GLY A 126 7.93 -17.25 -1.38
N ASP A 127 8.41 -18.38 -0.92
CA ASP A 127 7.67 -19.21 0.02
C ASP A 127 7.70 -18.59 1.42
N ALA A 128 6.73 -18.93 2.26
CA ALA A 128 6.73 -18.51 3.65
C ALA A 128 8.05 -18.88 4.32
N VAL A 129 8.72 -17.89 4.91
CA VAL A 129 9.98 -18.13 5.61
C VAL A 129 9.72 -19.02 6.83
N LYS A 130 10.42 -20.13 6.88
CA LYS A 130 10.41 -21.07 8.00
C LYS A 130 11.81 -21.22 8.52
N PHE A 131 11.93 -21.31 9.82
CA PHE A 131 13.21 -21.56 10.47
C PHE A 131 13.23 -22.99 11.00
N ASP A 132 14.28 -23.71 10.69
CA ASP A 132 14.48 -25.10 11.13
C ASP A 132 15.40 -25.19 12.36
N LYS A 133 15.77 -24.05 12.93
CA LYS A 133 16.65 -23.93 14.10
C LYS A 133 16.07 -22.96 15.14
N ASP A 134 16.50 -23.15 16.38
CA ASP A 134 16.33 -22.15 17.42
C ASP A 134 17.38 -21.04 17.27
N PHE A 135 17.01 -19.82 17.62
CA PHE A 135 17.89 -18.65 17.58
C PHE A 135 18.35 -18.29 19.00
N ILE A 136 19.58 -17.81 19.11
CA ILE A 136 20.16 -17.34 20.37
C ILE A 136 19.42 -16.07 20.82
N ASP A 137 19.13 -15.19 19.86
CA ASP A 137 18.41 -13.93 20.10
C ASP A 137 17.62 -13.47 18.86
N GLU A 138 16.89 -12.37 19.03
CA GLU A 138 16.06 -11.77 17.97
C GLU A 138 16.92 -11.19 16.84
N GLN A 139 18.14 -10.73 17.12
CA GLN A 139 19.03 -10.18 16.10
C GLN A 139 19.47 -11.28 15.12
N GLU A 140 19.92 -12.42 15.62
CA GLU A 140 20.28 -13.56 14.77
C GLU A 140 19.10 -13.98 13.89
N ARG A 141 17.90 -14.01 14.47
CA ARG A 141 16.68 -14.34 13.71
C ARG A 141 16.39 -13.33 12.60
N MET A 142 16.59 -12.05 12.86
CA MET A 142 16.37 -10.99 11.86
C MET A 142 17.41 -11.04 10.75
N GLU A 143 18.67 -11.32 11.07
CA GLU A 143 19.76 -11.47 10.09
C GLU A 143 19.51 -12.68 9.18
N GLU A 144 19.11 -13.81 9.74
CA GLU A 144 18.75 -15.01 8.97
C GLU A 144 17.54 -14.75 8.07
N TYR A 145 16.52 -14.07 8.60
CA TYR A 145 15.35 -13.68 7.81
C TYR A 145 15.74 -12.79 6.63
N ALA A 146 16.61 -11.80 6.86
CA ALA A 146 17.12 -10.93 5.81
C ALA A 146 17.90 -11.71 4.75
N ALA A 147 18.81 -12.60 5.17
CA ALA A 147 19.58 -13.45 4.27
C ALA A 147 18.70 -14.33 3.38
N ILE A 148 17.60 -14.86 3.91
CA ILE A 148 16.61 -15.60 3.10
C ILE A 148 15.94 -14.66 2.08
N LEU A 149 15.50 -13.47 2.49
CA LEU A 149 14.85 -12.51 1.59
C LEU A 149 15.78 -12.02 0.49
N ASP A 150 17.11 -11.93 0.75
CA ASP A 150 18.12 -11.59 -0.26
C ASP A 150 18.18 -12.62 -1.40
N THR A 151 17.74 -13.84 -1.16
CA THR A 151 17.67 -14.87 -2.21
C THR A 151 16.39 -14.81 -3.04
N TYR A 152 15.39 -14.05 -2.59
CA TYR A 152 14.10 -13.96 -3.27
C TYR A 152 14.08 -12.88 -4.35
N LYS A 153 13.30 -13.15 -5.40
CA LYS A 153 13.11 -12.16 -6.46
C LYS A 153 12.24 -11.00 -5.96
N GLN A 154 12.60 -9.80 -6.34
CA GLN A 154 11.87 -8.59 -5.98
C GLN A 154 10.77 -8.30 -7.02
N VAL A 155 9.65 -7.69 -6.57
CA VAL A 155 8.49 -7.40 -7.45
C VAL A 155 8.86 -6.54 -8.65
N GLN A 156 9.71 -5.51 -8.47
CA GLN A 156 10.12 -4.63 -9.57
C GLN A 156 10.93 -5.33 -10.67
N GLU A 157 11.47 -6.52 -10.40
CA GLU A 157 12.21 -7.35 -11.35
C GLU A 157 11.31 -8.32 -12.12
N GLN A 158 10.03 -8.36 -11.78
CA GLN A 158 9.07 -9.28 -12.37
C GLN A 158 8.41 -8.71 -13.63
N GLY A 159 7.68 -9.56 -14.33
CA GLY A 159 6.85 -9.15 -15.46
C GLY A 159 5.70 -8.23 -15.03
N ASP A 160 5.17 -7.49 -15.99
CA ASP A 160 4.17 -6.45 -15.78
C ASP A 160 2.87 -6.95 -15.12
N GLY A 161 2.51 -8.23 -15.31
CA GLY A 161 1.37 -8.83 -14.63
C GLY A 161 1.51 -8.84 -13.11
N ILE A 162 2.68 -9.24 -12.60
CA ILE A 162 2.96 -9.26 -11.15
C ILE A 162 3.01 -7.82 -10.60
N LYS A 163 3.68 -6.90 -11.32
CA LYS A 163 3.75 -5.49 -10.92
C LYS A 163 2.36 -4.86 -10.85
N SER A 164 1.57 -5.02 -11.91
CA SER A 164 0.20 -4.49 -12.00
C SER A 164 -0.70 -5.05 -10.90
N PHE A 165 -0.68 -6.36 -10.69
CA PHE A 165 -1.47 -7.02 -9.65
C PHE A 165 -1.09 -6.49 -8.25
N THR A 166 0.20 -6.46 -7.95
CA THR A 166 0.72 -5.94 -6.67
C THR A 166 0.38 -4.46 -6.49
N GLY A 167 0.53 -3.64 -7.54
CA GLY A 167 0.19 -2.23 -7.51
C GLY A 167 -1.28 -1.98 -7.15
N ILE A 168 -2.21 -2.75 -7.72
CA ILE A 168 -3.63 -2.66 -7.36
C ILE A 168 -3.85 -3.06 -5.90
N LEU A 169 -3.27 -4.18 -5.44
CA LEU A 169 -3.43 -4.64 -4.06
C LEU A 169 -2.92 -3.61 -3.04
N LEU A 170 -1.75 -3.01 -3.30
CA LEU A 170 -1.16 -2.00 -2.42
C LEU A 170 -2.08 -0.81 -2.14
N TYR A 171 -2.89 -0.42 -3.13
CA TYR A 171 -3.84 0.67 -2.95
C TYR A 171 -5.18 0.20 -2.38
N LEU A 172 -5.66 -0.98 -2.79
CA LEU A 172 -6.92 -1.53 -2.27
C LEU A 172 -6.88 -1.83 -0.76
N MET A 173 -5.72 -2.21 -0.22
CA MET A 173 -5.57 -2.47 1.22
C MET A 173 -5.70 -1.21 2.08
N LEU A 174 -5.54 -0.01 1.50
CA LEU A 174 -5.56 1.23 2.26
C LEU A 174 -7.00 1.71 2.49
N ASP A 175 -7.40 1.79 3.74
CA ASP A 175 -8.79 2.10 4.14
C ASP A 175 -9.19 3.56 3.93
N TYR A 176 -8.22 4.44 3.67
CA TYR A 176 -8.49 5.88 3.54
C TYR A 176 -8.92 6.33 2.15
N TYR A 177 -8.77 5.52 1.10
CA TYR A 177 -9.34 5.88 -0.18
C TYR A 177 -10.84 5.63 -0.24
N CYS A 178 -11.62 6.69 -0.49
CA CYS A 178 -13.07 6.60 -0.63
C CYS A 178 -13.49 6.16 -2.04
N THR A 179 -12.65 6.42 -3.05
CA THR A 179 -12.96 6.14 -4.44
C THR A 179 -11.75 5.59 -5.16
N PHE A 180 -11.95 4.49 -5.86
CA PHE A 180 -10.96 3.93 -6.76
C PHE A 180 -11.45 4.07 -8.21
N LEU A 181 -10.59 4.58 -9.06
CA LEU A 181 -10.75 4.57 -10.51
C LEU A 181 -9.67 3.66 -11.06
N ILE A 182 -10.04 2.44 -11.47
CA ILE A 182 -9.10 1.43 -11.96
C ILE A 182 -9.41 1.23 -13.44
N ASP A 183 -8.41 1.56 -14.26
CA ASP A 183 -8.49 1.40 -15.70
C ASP A 183 -7.95 0.02 -16.09
N GLU A 184 -8.76 -0.76 -16.81
CA GLU A 184 -8.41 -2.11 -17.30
C GLU A 184 -7.71 -2.97 -16.23
N PRO A 185 -8.33 -3.29 -15.08
CA PRO A 185 -7.68 -4.03 -13.99
C PRO A 185 -7.16 -5.41 -14.40
N GLU A 186 -7.67 -5.98 -15.49
CA GLU A 186 -7.24 -7.24 -16.10
C GLU A 186 -5.99 -7.13 -16.98
N SER A 187 -5.59 -5.92 -17.38
CA SER A 187 -4.44 -5.74 -18.26
C SER A 187 -3.18 -6.33 -17.65
N PHE A 188 -2.39 -7.01 -18.50
CA PHE A 188 -1.20 -7.80 -18.17
C PHE A 188 -1.44 -9.08 -17.37
N LEU A 189 -2.69 -9.40 -16.98
CA LEU A 189 -3.01 -10.59 -16.20
C LEU A 189 -3.47 -11.74 -17.10
N HIS A 190 -3.04 -12.95 -16.77
CA HIS A 190 -3.65 -14.14 -17.33
C HIS A 190 -5.08 -14.32 -16.77
N PRO A 191 -6.00 -14.99 -17.50
CA PRO A 191 -7.40 -15.12 -17.09
C PRO A 191 -7.62 -15.59 -15.63
N PRO A 192 -6.86 -16.56 -15.09
CA PRO A 192 -7.02 -16.95 -13.68
C PRO A 192 -6.71 -15.81 -12.70
N GLN A 193 -5.62 -15.05 -12.92
CA GLN A 193 -5.26 -13.92 -12.07
C GLN A 193 -6.26 -12.77 -12.20
N ALA A 194 -6.76 -12.50 -13.41
CA ALA A 194 -7.80 -11.48 -13.64
C ALA A 194 -9.09 -11.82 -12.88
N ASN A 195 -9.51 -13.09 -12.88
CA ASN A 195 -10.66 -13.56 -12.11
C ASN A 195 -10.44 -13.39 -10.58
N ILE A 196 -9.24 -13.67 -10.09
CA ILE A 196 -8.89 -13.48 -8.68
C ILE A 196 -8.92 -11.99 -8.33
N MET A 197 -8.33 -11.14 -9.16
CA MET A 197 -8.37 -9.68 -8.98
C MET A 197 -9.81 -9.17 -8.93
N GLY A 198 -10.67 -9.60 -9.84
CA GLY A 198 -12.08 -9.23 -9.84
C GLY A 198 -12.81 -9.62 -8.54
N ARG A 199 -12.49 -10.80 -7.98
CA ARG A 199 -13.07 -11.24 -6.69
C ARG A 199 -12.56 -10.39 -5.52
N ILE A 200 -11.27 -10.05 -5.49
CA ILE A 200 -10.68 -9.21 -4.44
C ILE A 200 -11.32 -7.82 -4.47
N ILE A 201 -11.41 -7.22 -5.65
CA ILE A 201 -12.08 -5.92 -5.85
C ILE A 201 -13.54 -5.99 -5.35
N GLY A 202 -14.28 -7.05 -5.77
CA GLY A 202 -15.67 -7.23 -5.37
C GLY A 202 -15.88 -7.44 -3.87
N LYS A 203 -14.93 -8.08 -3.18
CA LYS A 203 -14.95 -8.24 -1.71
C LYS A 203 -14.70 -6.90 -1.02
N THR A 204 -13.66 -6.18 -1.44
CA THR A 204 -13.31 -4.85 -0.90
C THR A 204 -14.44 -3.81 -1.02
N LEU A 205 -15.38 -4.01 -1.97
CA LEU A 205 -16.57 -3.15 -2.13
C LEU A 205 -17.68 -3.40 -1.11
N ARG A 206 -17.68 -4.55 -0.46
CA ARG A 206 -18.77 -4.99 0.42
C ARG A 206 -18.45 -4.77 1.91
N GLU A 207 -17.19 -4.54 2.22
CA GLU A 207 -16.65 -4.20 3.53
C GLU A 207 -16.57 -2.67 3.72
#